data_1241bb29c52fde4819ef2bff648c1d14
#
_entry.id   1241bb29c52fde4819ef2bff648c1d14
#
_cell.length_a   1.000
_cell.length_b   1.000
_cell.length_c   1.000
_cell.angle_alpha   90.00
_cell.angle_beta   90.00
_cell.angle_gamma   90.00
#
_symmetry.space_group_name_H-M   'P 1'
#
loop_
_entity.id
_entity.type
_entity.pdbx_description
1 polymer ?
#
loop_
_entity_poly.entity_id
_entity_poly.type
_entity_poly.pdbx_seq_one_letter_code
_entity_poly.pdbx_strand_id
1 'polypeptide(L)'
;MDGEKNGMIASLGTAFVLVTGTSMALILTALLLTRAGMPFAAAYTVTVLACICGTLVVSRAGRTRIAFPSPAIVSWLVCEEIIAYGFSWQEILGIAAAVSCAGALLARTRYLHGLTSALPPILRTGLVLGLGLTMLQTAALYARVLLPSPWALTMSGTLSDPLTYFTLMGILLVLLLHERMPRAALPLGIILIGVLTWVEGFWEIPSAPFLIPDLEGTAFALMVVPSDLCAAVTLGGTLLIALSAESMAVLMVKNDDAAHLSLARLFTVSGCMSLLGAFPLTIAPISASIETEYEAHHKEGIPLTAVLFALLLAFLLPCAILMQALVDFPAMSAVALAVMGLLLLMRGMEMLKCTTNFTLREGAVVAAFVLTAYDIKTGLALALFLWTLLTTVRGEKVPRMTGALTAFFSLFFLLKWIL
;
A
#
# COMPACT_ATOMS: atom_id res chain seq x y z
N MET A 1 35.33 -12.20 -6.14
CA MET A 1 35.41 -10.77 -5.73
C MET A 1 34.60 -9.84 -6.63
N ASP A 2 34.71 -9.91 -7.97
CA ASP A 2 33.92 -9.01 -8.85
C ASP A 2 32.42 -9.34 -8.87
N GLY A 3 32.05 -10.60 -8.81
CA GLY A 3 30.65 -11.02 -8.75
C GLY A 3 29.96 -10.64 -7.44
N GLU A 4 30.66 -10.69 -6.30
CA GLU A 4 30.11 -10.27 -5.00
C GLU A 4 29.94 -8.74 -4.91
N LYS A 5 30.90 -7.98 -5.47
CA LYS A 5 30.79 -6.51 -5.54
C LYS A 5 29.59 -6.07 -6.42
N ASN A 6 29.42 -6.72 -7.56
CA ASN A 6 28.27 -6.42 -8.43
C ASN A 6 26.93 -6.78 -7.78
N GLY A 7 26.88 -7.88 -7.01
CA GLY A 7 25.70 -8.25 -6.22
C GLY A 7 25.37 -7.25 -5.11
N MET A 8 26.39 -6.75 -4.40
CA MET A 8 26.21 -5.74 -3.34
C MET A 8 25.72 -4.41 -3.91
N ILE A 9 26.26 -3.95 -5.02
CA ILE A 9 25.83 -2.71 -5.69
C ILE A 9 24.38 -2.84 -6.17
N ALA A 10 24.03 -3.97 -6.76
CA ALA A 10 22.65 -4.23 -7.20
C ALA A 10 21.67 -4.25 -6.01
N SER A 11 22.02 -4.91 -4.90
CA SER A 11 21.20 -4.94 -3.68
C SER A 11 21.04 -3.55 -3.06
N LEU A 12 22.09 -2.74 -3.05
CA LEU A 12 22.04 -1.36 -2.56
C LEU A 12 21.13 -0.49 -3.44
N GLY A 13 21.26 -0.58 -4.76
CA GLY A 13 20.39 0.12 -5.70
C GLY A 13 18.92 -0.26 -5.50
N THR A 14 18.62 -1.55 -5.36
CA THR A 14 17.27 -2.05 -5.08
C THR A 14 16.73 -1.54 -3.74
N ALA A 15 17.55 -1.57 -2.68
CA ALA A 15 17.16 -1.04 -1.38
C ALA A 15 16.86 0.46 -1.44
N PHE A 16 17.61 1.22 -2.20
CA PHE A 16 17.39 2.67 -2.38
C PHE A 16 16.07 2.96 -3.11
N VAL A 17 15.74 2.21 -4.15
CA VAL A 17 14.44 2.30 -4.84
C VAL A 17 13.28 1.98 -3.89
N LEU A 18 13.42 0.92 -3.10
CA LEU A 18 12.43 0.53 -2.10
C LEU A 18 12.21 1.63 -1.06
N VAL A 19 13.28 2.19 -0.50
CA VAL A 19 13.19 3.27 0.50
C VAL A 19 12.50 4.49 -0.10
N THR A 20 12.86 4.89 -1.31
CA THR A 20 12.28 6.07 -1.95
C THR A 20 10.78 5.88 -2.21
N GLY A 21 10.37 4.71 -2.71
CA GLY A 21 8.94 4.39 -2.89
C GLY A 21 8.18 4.32 -1.58
N THR A 22 8.82 3.79 -0.52
CA THR A 22 8.18 3.63 0.80
C THR A 22 8.15 4.94 1.59
N SER A 23 9.16 5.82 1.45
CA SER A 23 9.25 7.07 2.22
C SER A 23 8.03 7.97 2.04
N MET A 24 7.43 7.98 0.84
CA MET A 24 6.22 8.76 0.57
C MET A 24 5.00 8.20 1.31
N ALA A 25 4.91 6.87 1.44
CA ALA A 25 3.87 6.23 2.24
C ALA A 25 4.05 6.49 3.75
N LEU A 26 5.30 6.61 4.23
CA LEU A 26 5.59 7.01 5.62
C LEU A 26 5.03 8.40 5.93
N ILE A 27 5.25 9.37 5.04
CA ILE A 27 4.74 10.74 5.18
C ILE A 27 3.21 10.74 5.22
N LEU A 28 2.56 10.05 4.27
CA LEU A 28 1.10 10.00 4.17
C LEU A 28 0.46 9.36 5.41
N THR A 29 1.05 8.29 5.93
CA THR A 29 0.53 7.61 7.14
C THR A 29 0.73 8.45 8.38
N ALA A 30 1.89 9.13 8.53
CA ALA A 30 2.12 10.05 9.62
C ALA A 30 1.15 11.23 9.59
N LEU A 31 0.91 11.81 8.40
CA LEU A 31 -0.07 12.87 8.20
C LEU A 31 -1.49 12.44 8.60
N LEU A 32 -1.88 11.21 8.23
CA LEU A 32 -3.18 10.65 8.60
C LEU A 32 -3.36 10.59 10.12
N LEU A 33 -2.39 10.01 10.82
CA LEU A 33 -2.43 9.91 12.29
C LEU A 33 -2.39 11.28 12.96
N THR A 34 -1.73 12.26 12.35
CA THR A 34 -1.72 13.65 12.83
C THR A 34 -3.10 14.29 12.76
N ARG A 35 -3.89 13.99 11.72
CA ARG A 35 -5.28 14.45 11.64
C ARG A 35 -6.16 13.86 12.75
N ALA A 36 -5.82 12.69 13.26
CA ALA A 36 -6.47 12.07 14.41
C ALA A 36 -5.95 12.60 15.77
N GLY A 37 -4.99 13.56 15.77
CA GLY A 37 -4.45 14.20 16.96
C GLY A 37 -3.12 13.63 17.49
N MET A 38 -2.46 12.73 16.75
CA MET A 38 -1.12 12.26 17.11
C MET A 38 -0.04 13.23 16.62
N PRO A 39 1.02 13.54 17.39
CA PRO A 39 2.14 14.37 16.91
C PRO A 39 2.81 13.74 15.67
N PHE A 40 3.08 14.54 14.62
CA PHE A 40 3.65 14.04 13.36
C PHE A 40 4.97 13.31 13.57
N ALA A 41 5.88 13.87 14.36
CA ALA A 41 7.18 13.27 14.62
C ALA A 41 7.07 11.88 15.28
N ALA A 42 6.14 11.73 16.23
CA ALA A 42 5.86 10.46 16.88
C ALA A 42 5.24 9.45 15.90
N ALA A 43 4.20 9.85 15.15
CA ALA A 43 3.55 9.04 14.14
C ALA A 43 4.54 8.55 13.06
N TYR A 44 5.41 9.44 12.59
CA TYR A 44 6.47 9.11 11.63
C TYR A 44 7.46 8.10 12.22
N THR A 45 7.98 8.36 13.42
CA THR A 45 8.97 7.50 14.08
C THR A 45 8.46 6.07 14.27
N VAL A 46 7.24 5.90 14.82
CA VAL A 46 6.67 4.57 15.06
C VAL A 46 6.39 3.84 13.74
N THR A 47 5.99 4.57 12.69
CA THR A 47 5.73 3.99 11.36
C THR A 47 7.03 3.50 10.71
N VAL A 48 8.13 4.27 10.79
CA VAL A 48 9.45 3.84 10.31
C VAL A 48 9.94 2.62 11.07
N LEU A 49 9.82 2.61 12.41
CA LEU A 49 10.19 1.46 13.24
C LEU A 49 9.38 0.21 12.88
N ALA A 50 8.07 0.38 12.63
CA ALA A 50 7.22 -0.71 12.18
C ALA A 50 7.70 -1.30 10.84
N CYS A 51 8.09 -0.47 9.89
CA CYS A 51 8.63 -0.92 8.60
C CYS A 51 9.97 -1.66 8.77
N ILE A 52 10.86 -1.18 9.64
CA ILE A 52 12.14 -1.85 9.94
C ILE A 52 11.86 -3.23 10.54
N CYS A 53 11.09 -3.31 11.63
CA CYS A 53 10.73 -4.57 12.28
C CYS A 53 9.99 -5.52 11.32
N GLY A 54 9.03 -4.99 10.57
CA GLY A 54 8.27 -5.73 9.57
C GLY A 54 9.19 -6.35 8.52
N THR A 55 10.14 -5.58 8.00
CA THR A 55 11.10 -6.05 6.99
C THR A 55 11.94 -7.20 7.52
N LEU A 56 12.48 -7.08 8.73
CA LEU A 56 13.32 -8.12 9.33
C LEU A 56 12.56 -9.42 9.62
N VAL A 57 11.27 -9.32 9.99
CA VAL A 57 10.44 -10.49 10.31
C VAL A 57 9.87 -11.14 9.05
N VAL A 58 9.36 -10.34 8.11
CA VAL A 58 8.73 -10.88 6.88
C VAL A 58 9.78 -11.46 5.95
N SER A 59 10.93 -10.80 5.77
CA SER A 59 11.99 -11.27 4.88
C SER A 59 12.76 -12.49 5.40
N ARG A 60 12.68 -12.81 6.71
CA ARG A 60 13.25 -14.03 7.30
C ARG A 60 12.54 -15.31 6.84
N ALA A 61 11.53 -15.21 6.02
CA ALA A 61 10.68 -16.33 5.60
C ALA A 61 11.34 -17.35 4.66
N GLY A 62 12.54 -17.10 4.18
CA GLY A 62 13.51 -18.08 3.63
C GLY A 62 13.13 -18.89 2.38
N ARG A 63 11.88 -18.92 1.96
CA ARG A 63 11.40 -19.67 0.78
C ARG A 63 10.53 -18.87 -0.17
N THR A 64 10.18 -17.64 0.21
CA THR A 64 9.27 -16.80 -0.53
C THR A 64 10.02 -15.66 -1.19
N ARG A 65 9.53 -15.20 -2.32
CA ARG A 65 10.01 -13.99 -2.96
C ARG A 65 9.87 -12.84 -1.97
N ILE A 66 10.91 -12.04 -1.83
CA ILE A 66 11.00 -11.03 -0.78
C ILE A 66 9.86 -10.01 -0.93
N ALA A 67 9.06 -9.90 0.11
CA ALA A 67 8.02 -8.89 0.21
C ALA A 67 8.45 -7.87 1.28
N PHE A 68 8.53 -6.62 0.90
CA PHE A 68 8.92 -5.54 1.80
C PHE A 68 7.69 -4.89 2.41
N PRO A 69 7.54 -4.84 3.73
CA PRO A 69 6.48 -4.10 4.39
C PRO A 69 6.58 -2.60 4.15
N SER A 70 5.43 -1.99 3.99
CA SER A 70 5.23 -0.55 3.81
C SER A 70 4.04 -0.12 4.64
N PRO A 71 3.92 1.15 5.00
CA PRO A 71 2.66 1.68 5.48
C PRO A 71 1.56 1.45 4.44
N ALA A 72 0.34 1.24 4.92
CA ALA A 72 -0.82 1.10 4.07
C ALA A 72 -1.06 2.38 3.25
N ILE A 73 -1.13 2.24 1.92
CA ILE A 73 -1.32 3.39 1.03
C ILE A 73 -2.81 3.57 0.73
N VAL A 74 -3.48 2.51 0.32
CA VAL A 74 -4.89 2.56 -0.10
C VAL A 74 -5.83 2.49 1.09
N SER A 75 -5.41 1.80 2.15
CA SER A 75 -6.19 1.67 3.38
C SER A 75 -6.39 3.00 4.14
N TRP A 76 -5.65 4.05 3.77
CA TRP A 76 -5.84 5.38 4.36
C TRP A 76 -7.25 5.94 4.11
N LEU A 77 -7.89 5.59 2.98
CA LEU A 77 -9.29 5.98 2.72
C LEU A 77 -10.24 5.46 3.81
N VAL A 78 -10.00 4.25 4.30
CA VAL A 78 -10.75 3.69 5.43
C VAL A 78 -10.44 4.45 6.72
N CYS A 79 -9.20 4.88 6.90
CA CYS A 79 -8.81 5.67 8.06
C CYS A 79 -9.41 7.07 8.03
N GLU A 80 -9.56 7.70 6.88
CA GLU A 80 -10.32 8.96 6.74
C GLU A 80 -11.78 8.77 7.18
N GLU A 81 -12.42 7.63 6.82
CA GLU A 81 -13.75 7.29 7.32
C GLU A 81 -13.74 7.17 8.86
N ILE A 82 -12.74 6.47 9.45
CA ILE A 82 -12.61 6.28 10.89
C ILE A 82 -12.43 7.63 11.59
N ILE A 83 -11.61 8.52 11.05
CA ILE A 83 -11.39 9.88 11.58
C ILE A 83 -12.66 10.72 11.46
N ALA A 84 -13.38 10.61 10.35
CA ALA A 84 -14.63 11.35 10.13
C ALA A 84 -15.73 10.96 11.14
N TYR A 85 -15.70 9.73 11.68
CA TYR A 85 -16.57 9.30 12.79
C TYR A 85 -16.16 9.89 14.16
N GLY A 86 -15.04 10.60 14.22
CA GLY A 86 -14.57 11.27 15.44
C GLY A 86 -13.75 10.39 16.37
N PHE A 87 -13.25 9.24 15.93
CA PHE A 87 -12.35 8.42 16.72
C PHE A 87 -11.01 9.10 16.97
N SER A 88 -10.52 9.04 18.18
CA SER A 88 -9.19 9.48 18.55
C SER A 88 -8.11 8.54 17.99
N TRP A 89 -6.86 9.03 17.87
CA TRP A 89 -5.76 8.19 17.39
C TRP A 89 -5.54 6.94 18.27
N GLN A 90 -5.81 7.01 19.58
CA GLN A 90 -5.73 5.87 20.51
C GLN A 90 -6.77 4.79 20.17
N GLU A 91 -7.98 5.21 19.84
CA GLU A 91 -9.05 4.29 19.40
C GLU A 91 -8.72 3.67 18.03
N ILE A 92 -8.18 4.48 17.10
CA ILE A 92 -7.71 4.00 15.79
C ILE A 92 -6.65 2.91 15.96
N LEU A 93 -5.69 3.09 16.88
CA LEU A 93 -4.67 2.09 17.17
C LEU A 93 -5.27 0.83 17.83
N GLY A 94 -6.29 0.99 18.66
CA GLY A 94 -7.03 -0.15 19.25
C GLY A 94 -7.75 -0.98 18.17
N ILE A 95 -8.45 -0.31 17.24
CA ILE A 95 -9.07 -0.94 16.07
C ILE A 95 -8.02 -1.62 15.20
N ALA A 96 -6.90 -0.95 14.93
CA ALA A 96 -5.79 -1.46 14.13
C ALA A 96 -5.15 -2.71 14.74
N ALA A 97 -4.94 -2.73 16.06
CA ALA A 97 -4.43 -3.89 16.79
C ALA A 97 -5.42 -5.08 16.71
N ALA A 98 -6.71 -4.84 16.93
CA ALA A 98 -7.74 -5.87 16.82
C ALA A 98 -7.82 -6.44 15.40
N VAL A 99 -7.80 -5.58 14.39
CA VAL A 99 -7.77 -5.96 12.96
C VAL A 99 -6.54 -6.78 12.62
N SER A 100 -5.37 -6.37 13.11
CA SER A 100 -4.11 -7.09 12.88
C SER A 100 -4.12 -8.46 13.55
N CYS A 101 -4.65 -8.58 14.78
CA CYS A 101 -4.82 -9.87 15.45
C CYS A 101 -5.79 -10.78 14.67
N ALA A 102 -6.94 -10.25 14.26
CA ALA A 102 -7.90 -10.99 13.44
C ALA A 102 -7.29 -11.45 12.11
N GLY A 103 -6.56 -10.56 11.42
CA GLY A 103 -5.82 -10.86 10.19
C GLY A 103 -4.77 -11.94 10.38
N ALA A 104 -4.00 -11.89 11.47
CA ALA A 104 -3.00 -12.91 11.81
C ALA A 104 -3.62 -14.28 12.09
N LEU A 105 -4.76 -14.32 12.77
CA LEU A 105 -5.51 -15.54 13.00
C LEU A 105 -6.06 -16.10 11.69
N LEU A 106 -6.73 -15.27 10.89
CA LEU A 106 -7.27 -15.67 9.58
C LEU A 106 -6.16 -16.17 8.64
N ALA A 107 -5.01 -15.48 8.60
CA ALA A 107 -3.88 -15.87 7.75
C ALA A 107 -3.24 -17.21 8.13
N ARG A 108 -3.38 -17.65 9.38
CA ARG A 108 -2.93 -18.98 9.86
C ARG A 108 -3.94 -20.09 9.56
N THR A 109 -5.17 -19.75 9.22
CA THR A 109 -6.19 -20.74 8.90
C THR A 109 -5.97 -21.32 7.50
N ARG A 110 -6.41 -22.58 7.30
CA ARG A 110 -6.40 -23.22 5.96
C ARG A 110 -7.29 -22.50 4.95
N TYR A 111 -8.21 -21.64 5.43
CA TYR A 111 -9.11 -20.88 4.56
C TYR A 111 -8.37 -19.85 3.71
N LEU A 112 -7.40 -19.12 4.27
CA LEU A 112 -6.66 -18.12 3.50
C LEU A 112 -5.71 -18.77 2.49
N HIS A 113 -5.10 -19.92 2.83
CA HIS A 113 -4.32 -20.70 1.88
C HIS A 113 -5.17 -21.17 0.68
N GLY A 114 -6.40 -21.66 0.96
CA GLY A 114 -7.36 -22.00 -0.08
C GLY A 114 -7.88 -20.79 -0.87
N LEU A 115 -7.92 -19.61 -0.26
CA LEU A 115 -8.43 -18.40 -0.88
C LEU A 115 -7.55 -17.91 -2.04
N THR A 116 -6.24 -17.84 -1.83
CA THR A 116 -5.30 -17.41 -2.87
C THR A 116 -5.32 -18.34 -4.09
N SER A 117 -5.46 -19.64 -3.88
CA SER A 117 -5.52 -20.63 -4.94
C SER A 117 -6.91 -20.73 -5.59
N ALA A 118 -7.99 -20.45 -4.84
CA ALA A 118 -9.38 -20.58 -5.31
C ALA A 118 -9.88 -19.34 -6.07
N LEU A 119 -9.20 -18.20 -5.95
CA LEU A 119 -9.56 -17.00 -6.72
C LEU A 119 -9.31 -17.23 -8.21
N PRO A 120 -10.33 -17.06 -9.07
CA PRO A 120 -10.15 -17.12 -10.52
C PRO A 120 -9.03 -16.18 -11.00
N PRO A 121 -8.25 -16.59 -12.02
CA PRO A 121 -7.13 -15.78 -12.51
C PRO A 121 -7.52 -14.33 -12.84
N ILE A 122 -8.69 -14.12 -13.43
CA ILE A 122 -9.17 -12.79 -13.79
C ILE A 122 -9.43 -11.89 -12.56
N LEU A 123 -9.88 -12.45 -11.43
CA LEU A 123 -10.06 -11.69 -10.20
C LEU A 123 -8.71 -11.27 -9.60
N ARG A 124 -7.68 -12.12 -9.73
CA ARG A 124 -6.30 -11.79 -9.32
C ARG A 124 -5.75 -10.64 -10.15
N THR A 125 -5.89 -10.74 -11.48
CA THR A 125 -5.50 -9.69 -12.42
C THR A 125 -6.26 -8.39 -12.13
N GLY A 126 -7.58 -8.48 -11.93
CA GLY A 126 -8.42 -7.34 -11.59
C GLY A 126 -8.01 -6.65 -10.29
N LEU A 127 -7.59 -7.40 -9.27
CA LEU A 127 -7.12 -6.86 -8.01
C LEU A 127 -5.82 -6.05 -8.18
N VAL A 128 -4.89 -6.53 -9.00
CA VAL A 128 -3.63 -5.82 -9.33
C VAL A 128 -3.94 -4.54 -10.12
N LEU A 129 -4.80 -4.62 -11.14
CA LEU A 129 -5.25 -3.46 -11.91
C LEU A 129 -5.97 -2.45 -11.02
N GLY A 130 -6.87 -2.93 -10.15
CA GLY A 130 -7.61 -2.10 -9.20
C GLY A 130 -6.67 -1.33 -8.27
N LEU A 131 -5.66 -1.98 -7.68
CA LEU A 131 -4.69 -1.32 -6.83
C LEU A 131 -3.92 -0.23 -7.61
N GLY A 132 -3.43 -0.55 -8.82
CA GLY A 132 -2.72 0.41 -9.66
C GLY A 132 -3.58 1.62 -10.01
N LEU A 133 -4.85 1.42 -10.36
CA LEU A 133 -5.81 2.50 -10.64
C LEU A 133 -6.10 3.35 -9.41
N THR A 134 -6.32 2.74 -8.25
CA THR A 134 -6.56 3.47 -6.99
C THR A 134 -5.36 4.35 -6.64
N MET A 135 -4.13 3.84 -6.80
CA MET A 135 -2.91 4.63 -6.56
C MET A 135 -2.78 5.80 -7.54
N LEU A 136 -3.06 5.60 -8.84
CA LEU A 136 -3.05 6.67 -9.83
C LEU A 136 -4.09 7.73 -9.54
N GLN A 137 -5.31 7.33 -9.16
CA GLN A 137 -6.36 8.27 -8.81
C GLN A 137 -6.02 9.05 -7.55
N THR A 138 -5.47 8.39 -6.52
CA THR A 138 -4.98 9.05 -5.31
C THR A 138 -3.89 10.06 -5.66
N ALA A 139 -2.92 9.69 -6.50
CA ALA A 139 -1.89 10.60 -6.96
C ALA A 139 -2.46 11.82 -7.70
N ALA A 140 -3.45 11.60 -8.57
CA ALA A 140 -4.11 12.68 -9.33
C ALA A 140 -4.88 13.65 -8.42
N LEU A 141 -5.49 13.16 -7.34
CA LEU A 141 -6.13 14.00 -6.32
C LEU A 141 -5.09 14.80 -5.51
N TYR A 142 -4.01 14.15 -5.06
CA TYR A 142 -2.91 14.83 -4.36
C TYR A 142 -2.22 15.90 -5.22
N ALA A 143 -2.05 15.62 -6.51
CA ALA A 143 -1.46 16.53 -7.48
C ALA A 143 -2.42 17.64 -7.95
N ARG A 144 -3.67 17.65 -7.49
CA ARG A 144 -4.75 18.53 -7.98
C ARG A 144 -4.99 18.44 -9.50
N VAL A 145 -4.53 17.36 -10.14
CA VAL A 145 -4.89 17.03 -11.52
C VAL A 145 -6.38 16.72 -11.62
N LEU A 146 -6.91 16.03 -10.58
CA LEU A 146 -8.32 15.82 -10.35
C LEU A 146 -8.75 16.61 -9.11
N LEU A 147 -9.85 17.35 -9.23
CA LEU A 147 -10.43 18.11 -8.14
C LEU A 147 -11.83 17.55 -7.81
N PRO A 148 -12.25 17.54 -6.54
CA PRO A 148 -13.63 17.25 -6.19
C PRO A 148 -14.53 18.34 -6.78
N SER A 149 -15.66 17.93 -7.36
CA SER A 149 -16.60 18.85 -7.98
C SER A 149 -17.99 18.75 -7.32
N PRO A 150 -18.68 19.86 -7.07
CA PRO A 150 -20.04 19.83 -6.56
C PRO A 150 -21.06 19.31 -7.58
N TRP A 151 -20.71 19.32 -8.88
CA TRP A 151 -21.62 18.98 -9.99
C TRP A 151 -21.30 17.64 -10.64
N ALA A 152 -20.08 17.17 -10.47
CA ALA A 152 -19.61 15.89 -11.01
C ALA A 152 -18.70 15.23 -9.98
N LEU A 153 -18.39 13.92 -10.13
CA LEU A 153 -17.49 13.21 -9.22
C LEU A 153 -16.11 13.88 -9.14
N THR A 154 -15.59 14.33 -10.28
CA THR A 154 -14.31 15.02 -10.39
C THR A 154 -14.33 16.05 -11.50
N MET A 155 -13.48 17.05 -11.41
CA MET A 155 -13.17 18.00 -12.47
C MET A 155 -11.65 18.04 -12.70
N SER A 156 -11.22 18.43 -13.89
CA SER A 156 -9.81 18.60 -14.18
C SER A 156 -9.25 19.84 -13.50
N GLY A 157 -8.06 19.71 -12.91
CA GLY A 157 -7.27 20.85 -12.44
C GLY A 157 -6.68 21.66 -13.60
N THR A 158 -6.03 22.75 -13.28
CA THR A 158 -5.36 23.61 -14.26
C THR A 158 -3.86 23.40 -14.27
N LEU A 159 -3.23 23.42 -15.44
CA LEU A 159 -1.77 23.36 -15.56
C LEU A 159 -1.06 24.61 -15.00
N SER A 160 -1.80 25.67 -14.67
CA SER A 160 -1.26 26.84 -13.99
C SER A 160 -1.05 26.63 -12.49
N ASP A 161 -1.62 25.55 -11.90
CA ASP A 161 -1.33 25.17 -10.51
C ASP A 161 0.08 24.57 -10.45
N PRO A 162 1.01 25.15 -9.65
CA PRO A 162 2.37 24.64 -9.51
C PRO A 162 2.42 23.17 -9.13
N LEU A 163 1.54 22.71 -8.23
CA LEU A 163 1.51 21.33 -7.80
C LEU A 163 1.15 20.38 -8.94
N THR A 164 0.20 20.76 -9.80
CA THR A 164 -0.20 19.97 -10.98
C THR A 164 0.95 19.84 -11.98
N TYR A 165 1.57 20.97 -12.39
CA TYR A 165 2.61 20.89 -13.41
C TYR A 165 3.90 20.25 -12.93
N PHE A 166 4.34 20.47 -11.67
CA PHE A 166 5.50 19.78 -11.11
C PHE A 166 5.29 18.28 -10.99
N THR A 167 4.09 17.86 -10.62
CA THR A 167 3.78 16.43 -10.56
C THR A 167 3.80 15.81 -11.96
N LEU A 168 3.17 16.42 -12.95
CA LEU A 168 3.18 15.91 -14.33
C LEU A 168 4.58 15.90 -14.91
N MET A 169 5.36 16.95 -14.67
CA MET A 169 6.78 17.01 -15.07
C MET A 169 7.59 15.91 -14.39
N GLY A 170 7.35 15.66 -13.10
CA GLY A 170 8.02 14.61 -12.33
C GLY A 170 7.70 13.21 -12.86
N ILE A 171 6.44 12.93 -13.17
CA ILE A 171 6.02 11.66 -13.79
C ILE A 171 6.73 11.49 -15.14
N LEU A 172 6.70 12.50 -16.01
CA LEU A 172 7.37 12.45 -17.29
C LEU A 172 8.88 12.21 -17.14
N LEU A 173 9.53 12.92 -16.21
CA LEU A 173 10.94 12.77 -15.92
C LEU A 173 11.29 11.33 -15.48
N VAL A 174 10.50 10.75 -14.56
CA VAL A 174 10.72 9.36 -14.13
C VAL A 174 10.54 8.38 -15.29
N LEU A 175 9.52 8.58 -16.14
CA LEU A 175 9.30 7.73 -17.32
C LEU A 175 10.46 7.81 -18.31
N LEU A 176 10.97 9.02 -18.59
CA LEU A 176 12.14 9.21 -19.47
C LEU A 176 13.41 8.58 -18.89
N LEU A 177 13.61 8.70 -17.58
CA LEU A 177 14.72 8.05 -16.90
C LEU A 177 14.57 6.53 -16.88
N HIS A 178 13.35 6.02 -16.81
CA HIS A 178 13.07 4.58 -16.77
C HIS A 178 13.54 3.86 -18.04
N GLU A 179 13.44 4.50 -19.20
CA GLU A 179 13.90 3.96 -20.48
C GLU A 179 15.44 3.75 -20.51
N ARG A 180 16.18 4.54 -19.74
CA ARG A 180 17.67 4.48 -19.76
C ARG A 180 18.25 3.85 -18.50
N MET A 181 17.64 4.11 -17.34
CA MET A 181 18.13 3.70 -16.02
C MET A 181 16.96 3.22 -15.14
N PRO A 182 16.30 2.08 -15.45
CA PRO A 182 15.08 1.67 -14.79
C PRO A 182 15.23 1.53 -13.26
N ARG A 183 16.40 1.09 -12.78
CA ARG A 183 16.66 0.93 -11.33
C ARG A 183 16.86 2.25 -10.59
N ALA A 184 17.25 3.32 -11.25
CA ALA A 184 17.52 4.62 -10.64
C ALA A 184 16.43 5.66 -10.94
N ALA A 185 15.52 5.37 -11.86
CA ALA A 185 14.55 6.32 -12.39
C ALA A 185 13.66 6.94 -11.29
N LEU A 186 13.06 6.12 -10.46
CA LEU A 186 12.17 6.58 -9.40
C LEU A 186 12.90 7.44 -8.35
N PRO A 187 14.02 6.98 -7.74
CA PRO A 187 14.77 7.80 -6.79
C PRO A 187 15.25 9.12 -7.40
N LEU A 188 15.87 9.07 -8.56
CA LEU A 188 16.38 10.28 -9.21
C LEU A 188 15.26 11.26 -9.56
N GLY A 189 14.15 10.78 -10.09
CA GLY A 189 13.01 11.64 -10.42
C GLY A 189 12.43 12.32 -9.19
N ILE A 190 12.23 11.60 -8.10
CA ILE A 190 11.72 12.17 -6.84
C ILE A 190 12.69 13.20 -6.27
N ILE A 191 13.99 12.89 -6.21
CA ILE A 191 15.00 13.82 -5.71
C ILE A 191 15.05 15.08 -6.59
N LEU A 192 15.04 14.94 -7.92
CA LEU A 192 15.08 16.09 -8.83
C LEU A 192 13.85 17.00 -8.65
N ILE A 193 12.65 16.42 -8.54
CA ILE A 193 11.44 17.21 -8.26
C ILE A 193 11.52 17.87 -6.89
N GLY A 194 12.01 17.16 -5.86
CA GLY A 194 12.22 17.75 -4.53
C GLY A 194 13.18 18.95 -4.57
N VAL A 195 14.30 18.83 -5.28
CA VAL A 195 15.27 19.93 -5.44
C VAL A 195 14.66 21.08 -6.23
N LEU A 196 13.97 20.82 -7.34
CA LEU A 196 13.34 21.85 -8.16
C LEU A 196 12.29 22.63 -7.36
N THR A 197 11.41 21.93 -6.65
CA THR A 197 10.36 22.57 -5.83
C THR A 197 10.93 23.33 -4.64
N TRP A 198 12.05 22.89 -4.09
CA TRP A 198 12.80 23.64 -3.07
C TRP A 198 13.42 24.93 -3.62
N VAL A 199 14.10 24.86 -4.77
CA VAL A 199 14.71 26.03 -5.42
C VAL A 199 13.68 27.08 -5.79
N GLU A 200 12.49 26.66 -6.21
CA GLU A 200 11.35 27.55 -6.51
C GLU A 200 10.64 28.07 -5.25
N GLY A 201 11.05 27.62 -4.04
CA GLY A 201 10.52 28.13 -2.77
C GLY A 201 9.16 27.59 -2.36
N PHE A 202 8.72 26.44 -2.89
CA PHE A 202 7.44 25.82 -2.50
C PHE A 202 7.49 25.12 -1.14
N TRP A 203 8.68 24.78 -0.68
CA TRP A 203 8.90 24.26 0.66
C TRP A 203 10.29 24.66 1.16
N GLU A 204 10.47 24.76 2.47
CA GLU A 204 11.71 25.22 3.10
C GLU A 204 12.36 24.09 3.91
N ILE A 205 13.68 24.05 3.90
CA ILE A 205 14.42 23.15 4.78
C ILE A 205 14.36 23.73 6.20
N PRO A 206 13.80 23.00 7.19
CA PRO A 206 13.73 23.46 8.56
C PRO A 206 15.10 23.79 9.14
N SER A 207 15.18 24.77 10.04
CA SER A 207 16.42 25.17 10.72
C SER A 207 17.04 24.04 11.56
N ALA A 208 16.21 23.12 12.06
CA ALA A 208 16.62 21.89 12.74
C ALA A 208 15.97 20.68 12.06
N PRO A 209 16.53 20.16 10.94
CA PRO A 209 15.88 19.13 10.15
C PRO A 209 15.89 17.74 10.80
N PHE A 210 16.72 17.55 11.82
CA PHE A 210 16.87 16.29 12.53
C PHE A 210 16.33 16.39 13.94
N LEU A 211 15.52 15.41 14.33
CA LEU A 211 14.98 15.26 15.69
C LEU A 211 15.37 13.91 16.24
N ILE A 212 15.70 13.85 17.53
CA ILE A 212 15.91 12.57 18.22
C ILE A 212 14.56 11.85 18.24
N PRO A 213 14.50 10.58 17.78
CA PRO A 213 13.26 9.80 17.80
C PRO A 213 12.71 9.70 19.23
N ASP A 214 11.48 10.13 19.43
CA ASP A 214 10.78 10.07 20.70
C ASP A 214 9.51 9.23 20.57
N LEU A 215 9.36 8.29 21.52
CA LEU A 215 8.18 7.41 21.63
C LEU A 215 7.36 7.75 22.90
N GLU A 216 7.72 8.81 23.60
CA GLU A 216 7.05 9.20 24.83
C GLU A 216 5.56 9.53 24.54
N GLY A 217 4.68 8.90 25.30
CA GLY A 217 3.23 9.06 25.14
C GLY A 217 2.59 8.25 24.01
N THR A 218 3.35 7.51 23.17
CA THR A 218 2.77 6.70 22.09
C THR A 218 2.75 5.20 22.42
N ALA A 219 3.78 4.71 23.14
CA ALA A 219 3.84 3.31 23.52
C ALA A 219 2.73 2.95 24.50
N PHE A 220 1.98 1.89 24.18
CA PHE A 220 0.82 1.39 24.94
C PHE A 220 -0.32 2.39 25.16
N ALA A 221 -0.39 3.44 24.34
CA ALA A 221 -1.43 4.46 24.40
C ALA A 221 -2.74 4.03 23.71
N LEU A 222 -2.78 2.84 23.10
CA LEU A 222 -3.98 2.32 22.43
C LEU A 222 -5.17 2.17 23.40
N MET A 223 -6.34 2.56 22.93
CA MET A 223 -7.60 2.36 23.66
C MET A 223 -8.28 1.08 23.16
N VAL A 224 -8.53 0.14 24.11
CA VAL A 224 -9.10 -1.17 23.78
C VAL A 224 -10.60 -1.09 23.53
N VAL A 225 -11.30 -0.20 24.22
CA VAL A 225 -12.75 -0.01 24.11
C VAL A 225 -13.01 1.29 23.36
N PRO A 226 -13.48 1.22 22.11
CA PRO A 226 -13.81 2.41 21.32
C PRO A 226 -15.10 3.06 21.86
N SER A 227 -15.28 4.34 21.59
CA SER A 227 -16.46 5.13 21.95
C SER A 227 -17.76 4.58 21.32
N ASP A 228 -17.67 4.13 20.07
CA ASP A 228 -18.75 3.44 19.36
C ASP A 228 -18.26 2.06 18.87
N LEU A 229 -18.70 1.00 19.56
CA LEU A 229 -18.30 -0.37 19.24
C LEU A 229 -18.86 -0.84 17.88
N CYS A 230 -20.07 -0.42 17.52
CA CYS A 230 -20.70 -0.83 16.27
C CYS A 230 -19.97 -0.25 15.06
N ALA A 231 -19.71 1.06 15.09
CA ALA A 231 -18.89 1.72 14.07
C ALA A 231 -17.48 1.15 14.04
N ALA A 232 -16.84 0.90 15.18
CA ALA A 232 -15.50 0.33 15.25
C ALA A 232 -15.40 -1.07 14.63
N VAL A 233 -16.40 -1.94 14.83
CA VAL A 233 -16.44 -3.29 14.24
C VAL A 233 -16.63 -3.22 12.72
N THR A 234 -17.55 -2.38 12.24
CA THR A 234 -17.80 -2.22 10.79
C THR A 234 -16.63 -1.60 10.06
N LEU A 235 -16.05 -0.53 10.61
CA LEU A 235 -14.87 0.12 10.04
C LEU A 235 -13.63 -0.74 10.17
N GLY A 236 -13.44 -1.44 11.29
CA GLY A 236 -12.37 -2.42 11.47
C GLY A 236 -12.45 -3.56 10.45
N GLY A 237 -13.66 -4.09 10.20
CA GLY A 237 -13.89 -5.08 9.15
C GLY A 237 -13.52 -4.56 7.75
N THR A 238 -13.92 -3.32 7.43
CA THR A 238 -13.53 -2.65 6.17
C THR A 238 -12.02 -2.48 6.07
N LEU A 239 -11.35 -2.10 7.16
CA LEU A 239 -9.90 -1.97 7.22
C LEU A 239 -9.18 -3.31 6.99
N LEU A 240 -9.67 -4.40 7.61
CA LEU A 240 -9.11 -5.74 7.41
C LEU A 240 -9.19 -6.17 5.93
N ILE A 241 -10.33 -5.92 5.29
CA ILE A 241 -10.54 -6.21 3.87
C ILE A 241 -9.56 -5.38 3.02
N ALA A 242 -9.44 -4.08 3.28
CA ALA A 242 -8.57 -3.18 2.53
C ALA A 242 -7.09 -3.58 2.65
N LEU A 243 -6.58 -3.80 3.88
CA LEU A 243 -5.20 -4.25 4.14
C LEU A 243 -4.89 -5.60 3.47
N SER A 244 -5.85 -6.53 3.54
CA SER A 244 -5.70 -7.84 2.90
C SER A 244 -5.69 -7.73 1.38
N ALA A 245 -6.59 -6.95 0.79
CA ALA A 245 -6.69 -6.76 -0.66
C ALA A 245 -5.43 -6.08 -1.22
N GLU A 246 -4.93 -5.02 -0.56
CA GLU A 246 -3.72 -4.30 -0.93
C GLU A 246 -2.49 -5.23 -0.89
N SER A 247 -2.30 -5.96 0.20
CA SER A 247 -1.17 -6.90 0.33
C SER A 247 -1.26 -8.07 -0.64
N MET A 248 -2.46 -8.63 -0.85
CA MET A 248 -2.68 -9.73 -1.78
C MET A 248 -2.44 -9.32 -3.23
N ALA A 249 -2.83 -8.10 -3.64
CA ALA A 249 -2.59 -7.61 -4.99
C ALA A 249 -1.09 -7.68 -5.34
N VAL A 250 -0.22 -7.22 -4.44
CA VAL A 250 1.24 -7.25 -4.63
C VAL A 250 1.80 -8.68 -4.63
N LEU A 251 1.34 -9.53 -3.70
CA LEU A 251 1.81 -10.92 -3.61
C LEU A 251 1.40 -11.76 -4.83
N MET A 252 0.24 -11.47 -5.42
CA MET A 252 -0.23 -12.15 -6.64
C MET A 252 0.63 -11.85 -7.87
N VAL A 253 1.18 -10.64 -7.99
CA VAL A 253 2.14 -10.32 -9.05
C VAL A 253 3.40 -11.20 -8.93
N LYS A 254 3.81 -11.47 -7.70
CA LYS A 254 5.02 -12.28 -7.43
C LYS A 254 4.81 -13.78 -7.56
N ASN A 255 3.57 -14.27 -7.76
CA ASN A 255 3.23 -15.71 -7.79
C ASN A 255 3.81 -16.46 -6.57
N ASP A 256 3.66 -15.91 -5.39
CA ASP A 256 4.22 -16.45 -4.16
C ASP A 256 3.31 -17.56 -3.59
N ASP A 257 3.77 -18.81 -3.65
CA ASP A 257 3.04 -19.96 -3.10
C ASP A 257 2.87 -19.87 -1.56
N ALA A 258 3.72 -19.12 -0.90
CA ALA A 258 3.68 -18.90 0.54
C ALA A 258 3.10 -17.53 0.94
N ALA A 259 2.32 -16.89 0.07
CA ALA A 259 1.69 -15.59 0.32
C ALA A 259 0.96 -15.53 1.68
N HIS A 260 0.29 -16.63 2.09
CA HIS A 260 -0.39 -16.74 3.37
C HIS A 260 0.56 -16.64 4.58
N LEU A 261 1.79 -17.15 4.47
CA LEU A 261 2.80 -17.04 5.54
C LEU A 261 3.33 -15.61 5.65
N SER A 262 3.55 -14.96 4.51
CA SER A 262 3.97 -13.55 4.47
C SER A 262 2.90 -12.66 5.10
N LEU A 263 1.62 -12.87 4.77
CA LEU A 263 0.49 -12.17 5.37
C LEU A 263 0.37 -12.43 6.88
N ALA A 264 0.49 -13.69 7.32
CA ALA A 264 0.40 -14.02 8.73
C ALA A 264 1.49 -13.32 9.56
N ARG A 265 2.71 -13.24 9.05
CA ARG A 265 3.82 -12.54 9.69
C ARG A 265 3.61 -11.03 9.67
N LEU A 266 3.19 -10.49 8.54
CA LEU A 266 2.88 -9.08 8.38
C LEU A 266 1.85 -8.62 9.41
N PHE A 267 0.71 -9.30 9.51
CA PHE A 267 -0.33 -8.99 10.49
C PHE A 267 0.13 -9.20 11.94
N THR A 268 0.95 -10.23 12.20
CA THR A 268 1.52 -10.44 13.55
C THR A 268 2.42 -9.28 13.95
N VAL A 269 3.32 -8.83 13.06
CA VAL A 269 4.17 -7.66 13.32
C VAL A 269 3.35 -6.40 13.45
N SER A 270 2.36 -6.19 12.57
CA SER A 270 1.47 -5.03 12.64
C SER A 270 0.75 -4.95 13.98
N GLY A 271 0.24 -6.07 14.51
CA GLY A 271 -0.37 -6.13 15.83
C GLY A 271 0.58 -5.79 16.96
N CYS A 272 1.83 -6.31 16.93
CA CYS A 272 2.85 -5.95 17.91
C CYS A 272 3.24 -4.46 17.81
N MET A 273 3.37 -3.93 16.60
CA MET A 273 3.77 -2.54 16.40
C MET A 273 2.64 -1.55 16.68
N SER A 274 1.36 -1.97 16.60
CA SER A 274 0.24 -1.15 17.08
C SER A 274 0.29 -0.88 18.58
N LEU A 275 0.89 -1.78 19.38
CA LEU A 275 1.17 -1.54 20.80
C LEU A 275 2.18 -0.39 21.02
N LEU A 276 3.05 -0.15 20.05
CA LEU A 276 4.02 0.96 20.07
C LEU A 276 3.45 2.24 19.41
N GLY A 277 2.22 2.19 18.89
CA GLY A 277 1.58 3.35 18.27
C GLY A 277 1.62 3.35 16.74
N ALA A 278 2.05 2.28 16.08
CA ALA A 278 2.10 2.22 14.62
C ALA A 278 0.79 1.75 14.01
N PHE A 279 0.45 2.33 12.86
CA PHE A 279 -0.65 1.86 12.00
C PHE A 279 -0.24 0.55 11.31
N PRO A 280 -1.19 -0.36 10.94
CA PRO A 280 -0.88 -1.62 10.29
C PRO A 280 -0.12 -1.45 8.99
N LEU A 281 0.77 -2.41 8.73
CA LEU A 281 1.57 -2.47 7.51
C LEU A 281 0.88 -3.28 6.42
N THR A 282 1.19 -2.94 5.17
CA THR A 282 0.89 -3.72 3.96
C THR A 282 2.18 -4.14 3.25
N ILE A 283 2.09 -4.83 2.14
CA ILE A 283 3.25 -5.11 1.29
C ILE A 283 3.46 -3.92 0.35
N ALA A 284 4.67 -3.39 0.29
CA ALA A 284 5.01 -2.25 -0.55
C ALA A 284 4.68 -2.51 -2.03
N PRO A 285 3.83 -1.69 -2.66
CA PRO A 285 3.48 -1.85 -4.08
C PRO A 285 4.70 -1.86 -5.01
N ILE A 286 5.73 -1.10 -4.68
CA ILE A 286 7.00 -1.06 -5.43
C ILE A 286 7.68 -2.45 -5.48
N SER A 287 7.42 -3.32 -4.49
CA SER A 287 7.95 -4.69 -4.49
C SER A 287 7.47 -5.53 -5.67
N ALA A 288 6.30 -5.19 -6.26
CA ALA A 288 5.76 -5.89 -7.44
C ALA A 288 6.57 -5.65 -8.71
N SER A 289 7.24 -4.50 -8.81
CA SER A 289 8.03 -4.11 -10.00
C SER A 289 9.50 -4.46 -9.91
N ILE A 290 9.99 -4.83 -8.73
CA ILE A 290 11.39 -5.20 -8.53
C ILE A 290 11.54 -6.69 -8.85
N GLU A 291 12.18 -6.98 -9.98
CA GLU A 291 12.68 -8.32 -10.29
C GLU A 291 13.95 -8.55 -9.49
N THR A 292 13.86 -9.38 -8.48
CA THR A 292 15.03 -9.76 -7.69
C THR A 292 15.66 -11.00 -8.33
N GLU A 293 16.52 -10.78 -9.33
CA GLU A 293 17.39 -11.82 -9.90
C GLU A 293 18.25 -12.53 -8.83
N TYR A 294 18.41 -11.89 -7.68
CA TYR A 294 19.21 -12.35 -6.56
C TYR A 294 18.46 -13.35 -5.64
N GLU A 295 17.14 -13.44 -5.74
CA GLU A 295 16.32 -14.34 -4.90
C GLU A 295 16.60 -15.83 -5.16
N ALA A 296 17.09 -16.18 -6.34
CA ALA A 296 17.33 -17.56 -6.74
C ALA A 296 18.51 -18.24 -6.01
N HIS A 297 19.41 -17.50 -5.40
CA HIS A 297 20.69 -18.00 -4.87
C HIS A 297 20.80 -18.05 -3.35
N HIS A 298 19.90 -17.40 -2.59
CA HIS A 298 19.96 -17.39 -1.12
C HIS A 298 18.89 -18.29 -0.52
N LYS A 299 19.29 -19.48 -0.11
CA LYS A 299 18.37 -20.50 0.45
C LYS A 299 18.09 -20.33 1.95
N GLU A 300 18.90 -19.60 2.69
CA GLU A 300 18.77 -19.44 4.16
C GLU A 300 19.24 -18.06 4.60
N GLY A 301 18.48 -17.40 5.50
CA GLY A 301 18.86 -16.14 6.15
C GLY A 301 18.03 -14.93 5.72
N ILE A 302 18.39 -13.75 6.27
CA ILE A 302 17.81 -12.46 5.88
C ILE A 302 18.56 -11.97 4.64
N PRO A 303 17.89 -11.65 3.54
CA PRO A 303 18.56 -11.21 2.33
C PRO A 303 19.25 -9.85 2.56
N LEU A 304 20.41 -9.65 1.93
CA LEU A 304 21.19 -8.42 2.04
C LEU A 304 20.36 -7.17 1.70
N THR A 305 19.52 -7.26 0.69
CA THR A 305 18.62 -6.16 0.29
C THR A 305 17.68 -5.74 1.43
N ALA A 306 17.16 -6.69 2.22
CA ALA A 306 16.30 -6.38 3.36
C ALA A 306 17.08 -5.71 4.51
N VAL A 307 18.30 -6.14 4.76
CA VAL A 307 19.19 -5.50 5.75
C VAL A 307 19.53 -4.07 5.33
N LEU A 308 19.91 -3.87 4.06
CA LEU A 308 20.22 -2.54 3.51
C LEU A 308 18.99 -1.63 3.53
N PHE A 309 17.81 -2.16 3.20
CA PHE A 309 16.55 -1.42 3.26
C PHE A 309 16.26 -0.98 4.71
N ALA A 310 16.37 -1.89 5.67
CA ALA A 310 16.18 -1.57 7.10
C ALA A 310 17.20 -0.53 7.61
N LEU A 311 18.47 -0.62 7.18
CA LEU A 311 19.50 0.36 7.53
C LEU A 311 19.22 1.74 6.95
N LEU A 312 18.78 1.80 5.68
CA LEU A 312 18.40 3.08 5.05
C LEU A 312 17.16 3.69 5.71
N LEU A 313 16.16 2.88 6.09
CA LEU A 313 15.03 3.36 6.88
C LEU A 313 15.47 3.87 8.26
N ALA A 314 16.42 3.19 8.93
CA ALA A 314 16.97 3.66 10.20
C ALA A 314 17.68 5.02 10.06
N PHE A 315 18.32 5.28 8.93
CA PHE A 315 18.91 6.59 8.62
C PHE A 315 17.84 7.68 8.47
N LEU A 316 16.61 7.33 8.02
CA LEU A 316 15.49 8.28 7.91
C LEU A 316 14.79 8.56 9.26
N LEU A 317 15.02 7.77 10.31
CA LEU A 317 14.37 7.97 11.61
C LEU A 317 14.49 9.41 12.16
N PRO A 318 15.68 10.05 12.19
CA PRO A 318 15.81 11.40 12.72
C PRO A 318 15.23 12.48 11.78
N CYS A 319 14.81 12.14 10.56
CA CYS A 319 14.37 13.10 9.54
C CYS A 319 12.89 13.51 9.64
N ALA A 320 12.22 13.27 10.78
CA ALA A 320 10.79 13.52 10.94
C ALA A 320 10.38 14.95 10.58
N ILE A 321 11.13 15.98 11.03
CA ILE A 321 10.83 17.39 10.76
C ILE A 321 11.03 17.71 9.26
N LEU A 322 12.08 17.18 8.65
CA LEU A 322 12.30 17.32 7.21
C LEU A 322 11.16 16.69 6.40
N MET A 323 10.71 15.51 6.79
CA MET A 323 9.59 14.82 6.14
C MET A 323 8.26 15.56 6.35
N GLN A 324 8.09 16.23 7.48
CA GLN A 324 6.92 17.09 7.72
C GLN A 324 6.90 18.29 6.77
N ALA A 325 8.04 18.91 6.51
CA ALA A 325 8.13 20.04 5.57
C ALA A 325 7.71 19.64 4.13
N LEU A 326 7.90 18.39 3.73
CA LEU A 326 7.47 17.89 2.41
C LEU A 326 5.95 17.73 2.29
N VAL A 327 5.19 17.79 3.40
CA VAL A 327 3.72 17.74 3.39
C VAL A 327 3.13 19.01 2.80
N ASP A 328 3.79 20.14 2.97
CA ASP A 328 3.31 21.44 2.49
C ASP A 328 3.22 21.50 0.96
N PHE A 329 4.11 20.77 0.28
CA PHE A 329 4.07 20.65 -1.18
C PHE A 329 4.23 19.18 -1.64
N PRO A 330 3.14 18.40 -1.72
CA PRO A 330 3.17 16.95 -1.86
C PRO A 330 3.46 16.44 -3.28
N ALA A 331 4.11 17.22 -4.15
CA ALA A 331 4.45 16.83 -5.53
C ALA A 331 5.27 15.52 -5.57
N MET A 332 6.26 15.38 -4.68
CA MET A 332 7.11 14.18 -4.60
C MET A 332 6.28 12.93 -4.27
N SER A 333 5.34 13.05 -3.31
CA SER A 333 4.45 11.96 -2.93
C SER A 333 3.50 11.59 -4.05
N ALA A 334 2.96 12.57 -4.76
CA ALA A 334 2.09 12.36 -5.91
C ALA A 334 2.82 11.66 -7.06
N VAL A 335 4.06 12.08 -7.38
CA VAL A 335 4.92 11.42 -8.39
C VAL A 335 5.19 9.96 -8.01
N ALA A 336 5.57 9.71 -6.75
CA ALA A 336 5.85 8.35 -6.29
C ALA A 336 4.62 7.44 -6.41
N LEU A 337 3.46 7.90 -5.94
CA LEU A 337 2.19 7.15 -6.04
C LEU A 337 1.80 6.91 -7.50
N ALA A 338 1.91 7.93 -8.36
CA ALA A 338 1.56 7.79 -9.78
C ALA A 338 2.44 6.76 -10.49
N VAL A 339 3.75 6.83 -10.28
CA VAL A 339 4.69 5.88 -10.91
C VAL A 339 4.48 4.47 -10.40
N MET A 340 4.32 4.28 -9.08
CA MET A 340 4.02 2.96 -8.51
C MET A 340 2.69 2.40 -9.05
N GLY A 341 1.66 3.24 -9.13
CA GLY A 341 0.37 2.87 -9.72
C GLY A 341 0.50 2.46 -11.19
N LEU A 342 1.29 3.21 -11.98
CA LEU A 342 1.54 2.90 -13.38
C LEU A 342 2.28 1.55 -13.54
N LEU A 343 3.30 1.30 -12.73
CA LEU A 343 4.05 0.04 -12.76
C LEU A 343 3.15 -1.15 -12.42
N LEU A 344 2.26 -1.01 -11.43
CA LEU A 344 1.26 -2.04 -11.12
C LEU A 344 0.26 -2.26 -12.26
N LEU A 345 -0.20 -1.19 -12.90
CA LEU A 345 -1.07 -1.30 -14.08
C LEU A 345 -0.39 -2.05 -15.22
N MET A 346 0.88 -1.75 -15.49
CA MET A 346 1.66 -2.48 -16.51
C MET A 346 1.73 -3.98 -16.19
N ARG A 347 2.02 -4.34 -14.94
CA ARG A 347 2.03 -5.75 -14.49
C ARG A 347 0.64 -6.39 -14.60
N GLY A 348 -0.41 -5.70 -14.19
CA GLY A 348 -1.80 -6.17 -14.35
C GLY A 348 -2.20 -6.37 -15.81
N MET A 349 -1.78 -5.48 -16.73
CA MET A 349 -1.99 -5.65 -18.17
C MET A 349 -1.21 -6.84 -18.75
N GLU A 350 0.02 -7.08 -18.30
CA GLU A 350 0.79 -8.27 -18.67
C GLU A 350 0.07 -9.55 -18.25
N MET A 351 -0.43 -9.61 -17.01
CA MET A 351 -1.23 -10.72 -16.51
C MET A 351 -2.52 -10.90 -17.35
N LEU A 352 -3.15 -9.81 -17.77
CA LEU A 352 -4.36 -9.85 -18.61
C LEU A 352 -4.06 -10.44 -20.00
N LYS A 353 -2.94 -10.10 -20.62
CA LYS A 353 -2.50 -10.65 -21.92
C LYS A 353 -2.30 -12.18 -21.87
N CYS A 354 -1.92 -12.72 -20.71
CA CYS A 354 -1.78 -14.16 -20.52
C CYS A 354 -3.14 -14.89 -20.40
N THR A 355 -4.26 -14.17 -20.33
CA THR A 355 -5.61 -14.74 -20.26
C THR A 355 -6.06 -15.12 -21.64
N THR A 356 -6.08 -16.42 -21.96
CA THR A 356 -6.31 -16.95 -23.32
C THR A 356 -7.75 -16.78 -23.85
N ASN A 357 -8.76 -16.69 -22.96
CA ASN A 357 -10.16 -16.58 -23.33
C ASN A 357 -10.81 -15.39 -22.62
N PHE A 358 -10.80 -14.22 -23.25
CA PHE A 358 -11.46 -13.02 -22.73
C PHE A 358 -12.93 -13.01 -23.15
N THR A 359 -13.81 -13.31 -22.20
CA THR A 359 -15.27 -13.32 -22.43
C THR A 359 -15.94 -12.12 -21.76
N LEU A 360 -17.26 -11.96 -21.95
CA LEU A 360 -18.04 -10.92 -21.28
C LEU A 360 -17.88 -10.96 -19.74
N ARG A 361 -17.74 -12.16 -19.16
CA ARG A 361 -17.55 -12.34 -17.73
C ARG A 361 -16.23 -11.71 -17.25
N GLU A 362 -15.13 -12.00 -17.96
CA GLU A 362 -13.83 -11.42 -17.66
C GLU A 362 -13.84 -9.90 -17.86
N GLY A 363 -14.49 -9.43 -18.91
CA GLY A 363 -14.70 -8.00 -19.17
C GLY A 363 -15.48 -7.29 -18.05
N ALA A 364 -16.55 -7.91 -17.55
CA ALA A 364 -17.34 -7.37 -16.45
C ALA A 364 -16.55 -7.27 -15.13
N VAL A 365 -15.69 -8.26 -14.85
CA VAL A 365 -14.79 -8.24 -13.68
C VAL A 365 -13.79 -7.08 -13.76
N VAL A 366 -13.13 -6.92 -14.92
CA VAL A 366 -12.17 -5.81 -15.12
C VAL A 366 -12.91 -4.47 -15.04
N ALA A 367 -14.09 -4.36 -15.66
CA ALA A 367 -14.90 -3.15 -15.61
C ALA A 367 -15.32 -2.79 -14.18
N ALA A 368 -15.60 -3.77 -13.31
CA ALA A 368 -15.90 -3.53 -11.91
C ALA A 368 -14.73 -2.82 -11.21
N PHE A 369 -13.50 -3.27 -11.39
CA PHE A 369 -12.32 -2.62 -10.80
C PHE A 369 -12.04 -1.23 -11.40
N VAL A 370 -12.29 -1.04 -12.69
CA VAL A 370 -12.14 0.28 -13.36
C VAL A 370 -13.19 1.27 -12.84
N LEU A 371 -14.44 0.85 -12.74
CA LEU A 371 -15.55 1.70 -12.26
C LEU A 371 -15.38 2.09 -10.78
N THR A 372 -14.78 1.21 -10.00
CA THR A 372 -14.52 1.43 -8.56
C THR A 372 -13.05 1.72 -8.26
N ALA A 373 -12.34 2.35 -9.20
CA ALA A 373 -10.91 2.66 -9.06
C ALA A 373 -10.56 3.52 -7.82
N TYR A 374 -11.54 4.23 -7.26
CA TYR A 374 -11.39 4.98 -6.02
C TYR A 374 -11.38 4.11 -4.75
N ASP A 375 -11.86 2.86 -4.84
CA ASP A 375 -11.97 1.97 -3.68
C ASP A 375 -11.82 0.48 -4.08
N ILE A 376 -10.64 -0.06 -3.88
CA ILE A 376 -10.29 -1.44 -4.24
C ILE A 376 -11.18 -2.48 -3.51
N LYS A 377 -11.64 -2.20 -2.28
CA LYS A 377 -12.49 -3.12 -1.51
C LYS A 377 -13.86 -3.28 -2.15
N THR A 378 -14.47 -2.16 -2.56
CA THR A 378 -15.74 -2.15 -3.31
C THR A 378 -15.57 -2.80 -4.68
N GLY A 379 -14.44 -2.53 -5.36
CA GLY A 379 -14.09 -3.18 -6.62
C GLY A 379 -14.01 -4.69 -6.50
N LEU A 380 -13.35 -5.19 -5.47
CA LEU A 380 -13.25 -6.63 -5.21
C LEU A 380 -14.63 -7.26 -4.93
N ALA A 381 -15.46 -6.61 -4.11
CA ALA A 381 -16.79 -7.09 -3.80
C ALA A 381 -17.69 -7.17 -5.04
N LEU A 382 -17.72 -6.09 -5.84
CA LEU A 382 -18.49 -6.02 -7.07
C LEU A 382 -18.00 -7.05 -8.11
N ALA A 383 -16.69 -7.17 -8.27
CA ALA A 383 -16.07 -8.12 -9.19
C ALA A 383 -16.39 -9.58 -8.81
N LEU A 384 -16.31 -9.92 -7.52
CA LEU A 384 -16.70 -11.24 -6.99
C LEU A 384 -18.18 -11.53 -7.24
N PHE A 385 -19.04 -10.56 -6.97
CA PHE A 385 -20.48 -10.68 -7.19
C PHE A 385 -20.79 -10.91 -8.68
N LEU A 386 -20.26 -10.07 -9.58
CA LEU A 386 -20.48 -10.19 -11.02
C LEU A 386 -19.92 -11.50 -11.57
N TRP A 387 -18.72 -11.91 -11.14
CA TRP A 387 -18.15 -13.16 -11.59
C TRP A 387 -18.98 -14.37 -11.15
N THR A 388 -19.45 -14.39 -9.90
CA THR A 388 -20.28 -15.47 -9.35
C THR A 388 -21.63 -15.51 -10.06
N LEU A 389 -22.27 -14.36 -10.23
CA LEU A 389 -23.56 -14.26 -10.90
C LEU A 389 -23.49 -14.77 -12.35
N LEU A 390 -22.53 -14.27 -13.13
CA LEU A 390 -22.37 -14.66 -14.54
C LEU A 390 -21.96 -16.13 -14.70
N THR A 391 -21.17 -16.68 -13.76
CA THR A 391 -20.81 -18.10 -13.74
C THR A 391 -22.04 -18.97 -13.47
N THR A 392 -22.89 -18.54 -12.52
CA THR A 392 -24.15 -19.25 -12.20
C THR A 392 -25.14 -19.21 -13.37
N VAL A 393 -25.28 -18.05 -14.01
CA VAL A 393 -26.18 -17.88 -15.20
C VAL A 393 -25.73 -18.79 -16.36
N ARG A 394 -24.43 -19.02 -16.51
CA ARG A 394 -23.88 -19.96 -17.50
C ARG A 394 -24.08 -21.44 -17.17
N GLY A 395 -24.57 -21.74 -15.98
CA GLY A 395 -24.70 -23.11 -15.48
C GLY A 395 -23.38 -23.76 -15.07
N GLU A 396 -22.29 -22.99 -14.98
CA GLU A 396 -20.99 -23.46 -14.53
C GLU A 396 -20.97 -23.58 -12.99
N LYS A 397 -20.20 -24.55 -12.48
CA LYS A 397 -20.07 -24.71 -11.01
C LYS A 397 -19.16 -23.63 -10.42
N VAL A 398 -19.69 -22.82 -9.52
CA VAL A 398 -18.92 -21.86 -8.73
C VAL A 398 -18.07 -22.63 -7.70
N PRO A 399 -16.75 -22.38 -7.60
CA PRO A 399 -15.92 -22.95 -6.55
C PRO A 399 -16.48 -22.59 -5.15
N ARG A 400 -16.57 -23.54 -4.25
CA ARG A 400 -17.18 -23.33 -2.92
C ARG A 400 -16.58 -22.14 -2.16
N MET A 401 -15.26 -21.98 -2.24
CA MET A 401 -14.54 -20.87 -1.57
C MET A 401 -14.88 -19.51 -2.19
N THR A 402 -14.94 -19.41 -3.52
CA THR A 402 -15.33 -18.15 -4.20
C THR A 402 -16.78 -17.79 -3.88
N GLY A 403 -17.69 -18.78 -3.87
CA GLY A 403 -19.09 -18.57 -3.48
C GLY A 403 -19.24 -18.12 -2.01
N ALA A 404 -18.51 -18.74 -1.08
CA ALA A 404 -18.49 -18.34 0.33
C ALA A 404 -17.94 -16.92 0.52
N LEU A 405 -16.88 -16.55 -0.24
CA LEU A 405 -16.32 -15.21 -0.22
C LEU A 405 -17.31 -14.18 -0.75
N THR A 406 -17.98 -14.47 -1.87
CA THR A 406 -19.03 -13.60 -2.43
C THR A 406 -20.16 -13.40 -1.44
N ALA A 407 -20.65 -14.46 -0.78
CA ALA A 407 -21.68 -14.38 0.25
C ALA A 407 -21.22 -13.52 1.44
N PHE A 408 -19.98 -13.71 1.90
CA PHE A 408 -19.39 -12.93 2.98
C PHE A 408 -19.34 -11.43 2.62
N PHE A 409 -18.80 -11.07 1.45
CA PHE A 409 -18.74 -9.68 1.02
C PHE A 409 -20.14 -9.06 0.84
N SER A 410 -21.06 -9.79 0.23
CA SER A 410 -22.44 -9.31 0.05
C SER A 410 -23.12 -9.05 1.37
N LEU A 411 -22.98 -9.97 2.34
CA LEU A 411 -23.54 -9.80 3.69
C LEU A 411 -22.87 -8.63 4.42
N PHE A 412 -21.55 -8.51 4.33
CA PHE A 412 -20.78 -7.45 4.97
C PHE A 412 -21.19 -6.05 4.46
N PHE A 413 -21.30 -5.88 3.14
CA PHE A 413 -21.73 -4.60 2.57
C PHE A 413 -23.21 -4.29 2.83
N LEU A 414 -24.06 -5.31 2.89
CA LEU A 414 -25.45 -5.16 3.27
C LEU A 414 -25.58 -4.69 4.73
N LEU A 415 -24.81 -5.28 5.64
CA LEU A 415 -24.75 -4.84 7.03
C LEU A 415 -24.22 -3.41 7.15
N LYS A 416 -23.16 -3.04 6.43
CA LYS A 416 -22.64 -1.66 6.40
C LYS A 416 -23.66 -0.65 5.88
N TRP A 417 -24.59 -1.08 5.02
CA TRP A 417 -25.63 -0.20 4.48
C TRP A 417 -26.82 -0.02 5.45
N ILE A 418 -27.07 -1.02 6.30
CA ILE A 418 -28.18 -0.99 7.29
C ILE A 418 -27.76 -0.25 8.58
N LEU A 419 -26.50 -0.37 8.98
CA LEU A 419 -25.90 0.30 10.14
C LEU A 419 -25.41 1.69 9.79
#